data_02a9a8669d355d3adc82b413e52171b4
#
_entry.id   02a9a8669d355d3adc82b413e52171b4
#
_cell.length_a   1.000
_cell.length_b   1.000
_cell.length_c   1.000
_cell.angle_alpha   90.00
_cell.angle_beta   90.00
_cell.angle_gamma   90.00
#
_symmetry.space_group_name_H-M   'P 1'
#
loop_
_entity.id
_entity.type
_entity.pdbx_description
1 polymer ?
#
loop_
_entity_poly.entity_id
_entity_poly.type
_entity_poly.pdbx_seq_one_letter_code
_entity_poly.pdbx_strand_id
1 'polypeptide(L)'
;MQIYPVVFTETKDEKGTVLVYIPDFNGMTEGYGLYDAFSMAKDYIGNCLSTKVDSGFPKPTPIEDVKPESSVFASAGRSFVSLVDVDVDSFRRQSKSKCVRRNITLPEWLDEMAVSEKINVSEVTQNALKQRLGLST
;
A
#
# COMPACT_ATOMS: atom_id res chain seq x y z
N MET A 1 -8.69 -0.21 6.23
CA MET A 1 -7.37 -0.19 6.91
C MET A 1 -7.16 -1.50 7.66
N GLN A 2 -6.03 -2.15 7.44
CA GLN A 2 -5.66 -3.38 8.13
C GLN A 2 -4.37 -3.15 8.91
N ILE A 3 -4.18 -3.86 10.02
CA ILE A 3 -2.98 -3.73 10.87
C ILE A 3 -2.47 -5.14 11.19
N TYR A 4 -1.18 -5.36 10.96
CA TYR A 4 -0.54 -6.65 11.22
C TYR A 4 0.78 -6.47 11.98
N PRO A 5 1.13 -7.41 12.87
CA PRO A 5 2.44 -7.40 13.52
C PRO A 5 3.51 -7.87 12.54
N VAL A 6 4.65 -7.22 12.58
CA VAL A 6 5.79 -7.50 11.70
C VAL A 6 7.06 -7.51 12.54
N VAL A 7 7.93 -8.46 12.29
CA VAL A 7 9.24 -8.55 12.96
C VAL A 7 10.31 -7.94 12.07
N PHE A 8 11.01 -6.94 12.61
CA PHE A 8 12.12 -6.28 11.94
C PHE A 8 13.42 -6.71 12.60
N THR A 9 14.40 -7.11 11.80
CA THR A 9 15.72 -7.52 12.30
C THR A 9 16.79 -6.62 11.68
N GLU A 10 17.41 -5.80 12.51
CA GLU A 10 18.48 -4.90 12.08
C GLU A 10 19.78 -5.69 12.00
N THR A 11 20.33 -5.83 10.80
CA THR A 11 21.64 -6.44 10.60
C THR A 11 22.71 -5.38 10.83
N LYS A 12 23.95 -5.84 11.01
CA LYS A 12 25.10 -4.93 11.21
C LYS A 12 25.93 -4.79 9.94
N ASP A 13 25.33 -4.96 8.78
CA ASP A 13 26.06 -4.78 7.53
C ASP A 13 26.22 -3.29 7.18
N GLU A 14 27.12 -3.00 6.24
CA GLU A 14 27.42 -1.63 5.84
C GLU A 14 26.25 -0.96 5.12
N LYS A 15 25.34 -1.74 4.54
CA LYS A 15 24.18 -1.24 3.78
C LYS A 15 23.02 -0.83 4.67
N GLY A 16 23.07 -1.18 5.96
CA GLY A 16 21.96 -0.93 6.87
C GLY A 16 20.77 -1.81 6.56
N THR A 17 21.00 -3.04 6.12
CA THR A 17 19.93 -3.98 5.77
C THR A 17 19.07 -4.30 6.99
N VAL A 18 17.77 -4.18 6.84
CA VAL A 18 16.77 -4.60 7.83
C VAL A 18 15.96 -5.71 7.22
N LEU A 19 16.01 -6.89 7.83
CA LEU A 19 15.23 -8.04 7.38
C LEU A 19 13.83 -7.96 7.98
N VAL A 20 12.85 -8.34 7.19
CA VAL A 20 11.44 -8.22 7.56
C VAL A 20 10.78 -9.60 7.49
N TYR A 21 10.14 -10.01 8.58
CA TYR A 21 9.35 -11.22 8.63
C TYR A 21 7.92 -10.90 9.04
N ILE A 22 6.96 -11.37 8.26
CA ILE A 22 5.53 -11.10 8.45
C ILE A 22 4.86 -12.42 8.81
N PRO A 23 4.65 -12.71 10.12
CA PRO A 23 4.19 -14.03 10.55
C PRO A 23 2.86 -14.46 9.95
N ASP A 24 1.88 -13.56 9.90
CA ASP A 24 0.53 -13.89 9.43
C ASP A 24 0.46 -14.24 7.94
N PHE A 25 1.50 -13.90 7.18
CA PHE A 25 1.61 -14.20 5.75
C PHE A 25 2.72 -15.19 5.44
N ASN A 26 3.46 -15.63 6.46
CA ASN A 26 4.69 -16.38 6.28
C ASN A 26 5.60 -15.70 5.24
N GLY A 27 5.64 -14.38 5.29
CA GLY A 27 6.28 -13.54 4.28
C GLY A 27 7.60 -12.99 4.76
N MET A 28 8.50 -12.78 3.80
CA MET A 28 9.85 -12.28 4.05
C MET A 28 10.19 -11.22 3.02
N THR A 29 10.76 -10.12 3.48
CA THR A 29 11.29 -9.07 2.61
C THR A 29 12.46 -8.39 3.31
N GLU A 30 13.00 -7.35 2.72
CA GLU A 30 14.08 -6.57 3.31
C GLU A 30 14.02 -5.13 2.83
N GLY A 31 14.65 -4.25 3.57
CA GLY A 31 14.83 -2.85 3.19
C GLY A 31 16.16 -2.34 3.68
N TYR A 32 16.55 -1.18 3.20
CA TYR A 32 17.78 -0.52 3.62
C TYR A 32 17.42 0.65 4.53
N GLY A 33 17.63 0.46 5.84
CA GLY A 33 17.14 1.35 6.87
C GLY A 33 15.70 1.03 7.29
N LEU A 34 15.29 1.58 8.45
CA LEU A 34 13.97 1.28 9.01
C LEU A 34 12.81 1.80 8.16
N TYR A 35 12.94 3.03 7.64
CA TYR A 35 11.88 3.61 6.82
C TYR A 35 11.60 2.73 5.59
N ASP A 36 12.64 2.31 4.89
CA ASP A 36 12.50 1.46 3.72
C ASP A 36 11.93 0.09 4.09
N ALA A 37 12.38 -0.48 5.20
CA ALA A 37 11.87 -1.76 5.69
C ALA A 37 10.38 -1.69 6.01
N PHE A 38 9.90 -0.61 6.64
CA PHE A 38 8.47 -0.41 6.88
C PHE A 38 7.69 -0.29 5.56
N SER A 39 8.22 0.44 4.59
CA SER A 39 7.62 0.56 3.26
C SER A 39 7.52 -0.79 2.56
N MET A 40 8.57 -1.61 2.64
CA MET A 40 8.59 -2.94 2.04
C MET A 40 7.60 -3.88 2.73
N ALA A 41 7.43 -3.77 4.04
CA ALA A 41 6.42 -4.53 4.77
C ALA A 41 5.01 -4.18 4.31
N LYS A 42 4.71 -2.88 4.18
CA LYS A 42 3.43 -2.40 3.68
C LYS A 42 3.15 -2.89 2.27
N ASP A 43 4.14 -2.82 1.39
CA ASP A 43 4.01 -3.27 0.00
C ASP A 43 3.72 -4.77 -0.06
N TYR A 44 4.42 -5.55 0.74
CA TYR A 44 4.21 -6.99 0.78
C TYR A 44 2.79 -7.33 1.21
N ILE A 45 2.35 -6.79 2.34
CA ILE A 45 1.02 -7.05 2.88
C ILE A 45 -0.06 -6.53 1.92
N GLY A 46 0.09 -5.30 1.42
CA GLY A 46 -0.86 -4.68 0.52
C GLY A 46 -1.05 -5.46 -0.76
N ASN A 47 0.04 -5.92 -1.37
CA ASN A 47 -0.03 -6.73 -2.58
C ASN A 47 -0.69 -8.09 -2.33
N CYS A 48 -0.41 -8.71 -1.19
CA CYS A 48 -1.07 -9.97 -0.83
C CYS A 48 -2.57 -9.80 -0.61
N LEU A 49 -2.99 -8.73 0.06
CA LEU A 49 -4.40 -8.50 0.38
C LEU A 49 -5.20 -7.95 -0.80
N SER A 50 -4.55 -7.20 -1.72
CA SER A 50 -5.25 -6.54 -2.83
C SER A 50 -5.97 -7.51 -3.76
N THR A 51 -5.51 -8.75 -3.84
CA THR A 51 -6.10 -9.81 -4.69
C THR A 51 -7.12 -10.67 -3.96
N LYS A 52 -7.33 -10.44 -2.66
CA LYS A 52 -8.26 -11.21 -1.84
C LYS A 52 -9.51 -10.40 -1.55
N VAL A 53 -10.64 -11.11 -1.32
CA VAL A 53 -11.82 -10.50 -0.72
C VAL A 53 -11.59 -10.32 0.79
N ASP A 54 -12.27 -9.37 1.41
CA ASP A 54 -12.04 -9.01 2.82
C ASP A 54 -12.19 -10.21 3.77
N SER A 55 -13.12 -11.11 3.49
CA SER A 55 -13.32 -12.33 4.28
C SER A 55 -12.15 -13.32 4.19
N GLY A 56 -11.30 -13.18 3.18
CA GLY A 56 -10.11 -14.01 2.99
C GLY A 56 -8.84 -13.45 3.62
N PHE A 57 -8.92 -12.32 4.31
CA PHE A 57 -7.75 -11.73 4.96
C PHE A 57 -7.34 -12.58 6.16
N PRO A 58 -6.03 -12.87 6.34
CA PRO A 58 -5.57 -13.51 7.55
C PRO A 58 -5.95 -12.70 8.78
N LYS A 59 -6.37 -13.37 9.84
CA LYS A 59 -6.64 -12.71 11.10
C LYS A 59 -5.31 -12.29 11.75
N PRO A 60 -5.13 -11.01 12.11
CA PRO A 60 -3.87 -10.56 12.72
C PRO A 60 -3.61 -11.29 14.05
N THR A 61 -2.41 -11.80 14.24
CA THR A 61 -1.96 -12.29 15.52
C THR A 61 -1.78 -11.12 16.47
N PRO A 62 -2.25 -11.21 17.74
CA PRO A 62 -1.97 -10.14 18.71
C PRO A 62 -0.47 -9.90 18.85
N ILE A 63 -0.07 -8.62 18.93
CA ILE A 63 1.36 -8.26 18.97
C ILE A 63 2.09 -8.91 20.13
N GLU A 64 1.41 -9.07 21.27
CA GLU A 64 1.98 -9.72 22.47
C GLU A 64 2.29 -11.20 22.27
N ASP A 65 1.67 -11.82 21.27
CA ASP A 65 1.87 -13.24 20.96
C ASP A 65 2.97 -13.46 19.91
N VAL A 66 3.48 -12.39 19.32
CA VAL A 66 4.56 -12.46 18.34
C VAL A 66 5.90 -12.33 19.06
N LYS A 67 6.72 -13.38 18.97
CA LYS A 67 8.03 -13.42 19.64
C LYS A 67 9.13 -13.10 18.62
N PRO A 68 9.91 -11.99 18.82
CA PRO A 68 11.00 -11.66 17.92
C PRO A 68 12.04 -12.78 17.77
N GLU A 69 12.30 -13.50 18.86
CA GLU A 69 13.25 -14.61 18.87
C GLU A 69 12.77 -15.83 18.07
N SER A 70 11.49 -15.91 17.73
CA SER A 70 10.93 -16.98 16.90
C SER A 70 10.99 -16.66 15.40
N SER A 71 11.42 -15.46 15.04
CA SER A 71 11.55 -15.07 13.63
C SER A 71 12.62 -15.90 12.92
N VAL A 72 12.40 -16.14 11.63
CA VAL A 72 13.37 -16.82 10.78
C VAL A 72 14.70 -16.07 10.69
N PHE A 73 14.70 -14.79 11.02
CA PHE A 73 15.89 -13.91 10.97
C PHE A 73 16.47 -13.62 12.36
N ALA A 74 16.02 -14.29 13.42
CA ALA A 74 16.39 -13.95 14.79
C ALA A 74 17.91 -13.95 15.03
N SER A 75 18.64 -14.84 14.36
CA SER A 75 20.10 -14.95 14.51
C SER A 75 20.88 -13.91 13.69
N ALA A 76 20.23 -13.18 12.79
CA ALA A 76 20.91 -12.26 11.87
C ALA A 76 21.21 -10.90 12.48
N GLY A 77 20.58 -10.56 13.61
CA GLY A 77 20.78 -9.27 14.25
C GLY A 77 19.79 -9.01 15.38
N ARG A 78 19.57 -7.74 15.67
CA ARG A 78 18.65 -7.31 16.70
C ARG A 78 17.23 -7.22 16.15
N SER A 79 16.29 -7.93 16.76
CA SER A 79 14.91 -7.99 16.32
C SER A 79 13.97 -7.24 17.25
N PHE A 80 12.94 -6.62 16.66
CA PHE A 80 11.83 -6.03 17.40
C PHE A 80 10.53 -6.22 16.60
N VAL A 81 9.40 -6.14 17.28
CA VAL A 81 8.06 -6.27 16.66
C VAL A 81 7.40 -4.90 16.61
N SER A 82 6.79 -4.58 15.49
CA SER A 82 5.98 -3.38 15.34
C SER A 82 4.69 -3.71 14.60
N LEU A 83 3.67 -2.91 14.83
CA LEU A 83 2.45 -2.96 14.05
C LEU A 83 2.62 -2.15 12.77
N VAL A 84 2.17 -2.69 11.66
CA VAL A 84 2.21 -2.03 10.35
C VAL A 84 0.78 -1.92 9.83
N ASP A 85 0.36 -0.69 9.51
CA ASP A 85 -0.94 -0.41 8.94
C ASP A 85 -0.88 -0.40 7.42
N VAL A 86 -1.93 -0.91 6.78
CA VAL A 86 -2.00 -1.02 5.32
C VAL A 86 -3.37 -0.56 4.84
N ASP A 87 -3.39 0.36 3.89
CA ASP A 87 -4.59 0.77 3.19
C ASP A 87 -4.77 -0.12 1.95
N VAL A 88 -5.56 -1.18 2.11
CA VAL A 88 -5.78 -2.18 1.05
C VAL A 88 -6.45 -1.56 -0.17
N ASP A 89 -7.37 -0.61 0.04
CA ASP A 89 -8.07 0.03 -1.07
C ASP A 89 -7.12 0.81 -1.98
N SER A 90 -6.08 1.42 -1.39
CA SER A 90 -5.03 2.08 -2.16
C SER A 90 -4.30 1.10 -3.09
N PHE A 91 -3.95 -0.08 -2.60
CA PHE A 91 -3.31 -1.13 -3.41
C PHE A 91 -4.25 -1.66 -4.50
N ARG A 92 -5.53 -1.82 -4.19
CA ARG A 92 -6.54 -2.24 -5.17
C ARG A 92 -6.68 -1.22 -6.30
N ARG A 93 -6.68 0.08 -5.96
CA ARG A 93 -6.73 1.15 -6.96
C ARG A 93 -5.50 1.15 -7.87
N GLN A 94 -4.31 0.92 -7.32
CA GLN A 94 -3.08 0.83 -8.10
C GLN A 94 -3.11 -0.32 -9.10
N SER A 95 -3.62 -1.48 -8.69
CA SER A 95 -3.71 -2.64 -9.58
C SER A 95 -4.74 -2.45 -10.69
N LYS A 96 -5.66 -1.50 -10.54
CA LYS A 96 -6.70 -1.15 -11.52
C LYS A 96 -6.47 0.24 -12.12
N SER A 97 -5.24 0.67 -12.21
CA SER A 97 -4.89 2.00 -12.71
C SER A 97 -4.99 2.14 -14.24
N LYS A 98 -5.29 1.06 -14.97
CA LYS A 98 -5.46 1.12 -16.41
C LYS A 98 -6.58 2.07 -16.78
N CYS A 99 -6.28 3.03 -17.66
CA CYS A 99 -7.26 4.01 -18.11
C CYS A 99 -8.33 3.35 -19.01
N VAL A 100 -9.57 3.72 -18.77
CA VAL A 100 -10.72 3.28 -19.55
C VAL A 100 -11.32 4.50 -20.24
N ARG A 101 -11.60 4.39 -21.54
CA ARG A 101 -12.27 5.46 -22.26
C ARG A 101 -13.75 5.51 -21.93
N ARG A 102 -14.26 6.72 -21.74
CA ARG A 102 -15.67 6.97 -21.54
C ARG A 102 -16.07 8.23 -22.27
N ASN A 103 -17.16 8.14 -23.06
CA ASN A 103 -17.68 9.29 -23.75
C ASN A 103 -18.59 10.10 -22.82
N ILE A 104 -18.43 11.41 -22.83
CA ILE A 104 -19.31 12.33 -22.09
C ILE A 104 -20.01 13.25 -23.06
N THR A 105 -21.22 13.70 -22.69
CA THR A 105 -22.00 14.65 -23.47
C THR A 105 -21.92 16.01 -22.79
N LEU A 106 -21.59 17.04 -23.58
CA LEU A 106 -21.54 18.42 -23.14
C LEU A 106 -22.42 19.28 -24.03
N PRO A 107 -23.08 20.34 -23.50
CA PRO A 107 -23.66 21.37 -24.33
C PRO A 107 -22.60 21.98 -25.24
N GLU A 108 -22.97 22.31 -26.48
CA GLU A 108 -22.03 22.84 -27.47
C GLU A 108 -21.30 24.10 -26.95
N TRP A 109 -22.00 24.99 -26.29
CA TRP A 109 -21.41 26.23 -25.75
C TRP A 109 -20.37 25.96 -24.69
N LEU A 110 -20.57 24.90 -23.85
CA LEU A 110 -19.63 24.54 -22.80
C LEU A 110 -18.37 23.92 -23.41
N ASP A 111 -18.54 23.09 -24.43
CA ASP A 111 -17.42 22.48 -25.15
C ASP A 111 -16.55 23.56 -25.81
N GLU A 112 -17.19 24.53 -26.49
CA GLU A 112 -16.49 25.65 -27.13
C GLU A 112 -15.69 26.49 -26.12
N MET A 113 -16.26 26.74 -24.95
CA MET A 113 -15.56 27.48 -23.89
C MET A 113 -14.37 26.70 -23.37
N ALA A 114 -14.51 25.39 -23.16
CA ALA A 114 -13.42 24.55 -22.71
C ALA A 114 -12.28 24.55 -23.73
N VAL A 115 -12.58 24.46 -25.00
CA VAL A 115 -11.57 24.51 -26.08
C VAL A 115 -10.87 25.86 -26.09
N SER A 116 -11.61 26.98 -26.00
CA SER A 116 -11.01 28.31 -26.02
C SER A 116 -10.09 28.58 -24.85
N GLU A 117 -10.40 28.01 -23.67
CA GLU A 117 -9.58 28.15 -22.46
C GLU A 117 -8.50 27.07 -22.37
N LYS A 118 -8.37 26.21 -23.37
CA LYS A 118 -7.40 25.12 -23.42
C LYS A 118 -7.47 24.18 -22.20
N ILE A 119 -8.69 23.90 -21.77
CA ILE A 119 -8.93 23.02 -20.60
C ILE A 119 -8.77 21.56 -21.01
N ASN A 120 -8.05 20.79 -20.22
CA ASN A 120 -8.00 19.33 -20.34
C ASN A 120 -9.24 18.75 -19.68
N VAL A 121 -10.24 18.43 -20.48
CA VAL A 121 -11.53 17.91 -19.99
C VAL A 121 -11.38 16.60 -19.25
N SER A 122 -10.50 15.72 -19.70
CA SER A 122 -10.24 14.43 -19.03
C SER A 122 -9.71 14.64 -17.61
N GLU A 123 -8.76 15.54 -17.44
CA GLU A 123 -8.19 15.85 -16.13
C GLU A 123 -9.22 16.46 -15.19
N VAL A 124 -9.99 17.44 -15.68
CA VAL A 124 -11.06 18.08 -14.90
C VAL A 124 -12.11 17.06 -14.46
N THR A 125 -12.50 16.17 -15.37
CA THR A 125 -13.48 15.12 -15.08
C THR A 125 -12.97 14.16 -14.02
N GLN A 126 -11.72 13.72 -14.12
CA GLN A 126 -11.11 12.84 -13.11
C GLN A 126 -11.07 13.49 -11.74
N ASN A 127 -10.66 14.76 -11.69
CA ASN A 127 -10.58 15.50 -10.43
C ASN A 127 -11.97 15.70 -9.81
N ALA A 128 -12.97 16.02 -10.64
CA ALA A 128 -14.35 16.17 -10.18
C ALA A 128 -14.91 14.86 -9.60
N LEU A 129 -14.63 13.73 -10.25
CA LEU A 129 -15.06 12.43 -9.77
C LEU A 129 -14.36 12.04 -8.46
N LYS A 130 -13.05 12.29 -8.36
CA LYS A 130 -12.30 12.05 -7.12
C LYS A 130 -12.87 12.86 -5.97
N GLN A 131 -13.13 14.13 -6.21
CA GLN A 131 -13.72 15.03 -5.21
C GLN A 131 -15.11 14.57 -4.79
N ARG A 132 -15.94 14.19 -5.74
CA ARG A 132 -17.30 13.71 -5.47
C ARG A 132 -17.31 12.42 -4.64
N LEU A 133 -16.32 11.54 -4.86
CA LEU A 133 -16.15 10.29 -4.15
C LEU A 133 -15.42 10.46 -2.81
N GLY A 134 -14.98 11.68 -2.47
CA GLY A 134 -14.26 11.93 -1.23
C GLY A 134 -12.81 11.46 -1.25
N LEU A 135 -12.22 11.29 -2.44
CA LEU A 135 -10.84 10.87 -2.58
C LEU A 135 -9.93 12.09 -2.63
N SER A 136 -8.81 12.04 -1.92
CA SER A 136 -7.78 13.06 -2.05
C SER A 136 -7.00 12.87 -3.35
N THR A 137 -6.63 13.96 -3.98
CA THR A 137 -5.82 13.94 -5.19
C THR A 137 -4.35 13.67 -4.88
#